data_96cd455407e05da3f6fa147275a5fc66
#
_entry.id   96cd455407e05da3f6fa147275a5fc66
#
_cell.length_a   1.000
_cell.length_b   1.000
_cell.length_c   1.000
_cell.angle_alpha   90.00
_cell.angle_beta   90.00
_cell.angle_gamma   90.00
#
_symmetry.space_group_name_H-M   'P 1'
#
loop_
_entity.id
_entity.type
_entity.pdbx_description
1 polymer ?
#
loop_
_entity_poly.entity_id
_entity_poly.type
_entity_poly.pdbx_seq_one_letter_code
_entity_poly.pdbx_strand_id
1 'polypeptide(L)'
;MSSTVPSLDATSLETVLRNVAERYPQPLIAGQLKDIPRIAFNIRLIATRMGFDVSVCDLGGGIGLFSVGCAASGMRASLVDDFNDQVNHEFAAVPAAVHRQFAVNVVRTDVVESPPNFPADSLDVVTSFDSIEHWHNSPKALLHRALSWLRPGGLVIIGVPNCVNLRKRLTVPFGIGKWSSMSDWYEQTPFRGHVREPDVDDLKYMARDLQLQNVEIIGRNWLGYYHHSGLVRLVTRIADLPLRAFPTLCADIYLVGTKAAH
;
A
#
# COMPACT_ATOMS: atom_id res chain seq x y z
N MET A 1 3.00 16.29 -31.80
CA MET A 1 3.95 16.91 -30.87
C MET A 1 4.19 15.93 -29.73
N SER A 2 5.34 15.27 -29.73
CA SER A 2 5.71 14.29 -28.68
C SER A 2 6.05 15.07 -27.41
N SER A 3 5.15 15.06 -26.43
CA SER A 3 5.45 15.57 -25.10
C SER A 3 6.32 14.51 -24.41
N THR A 4 7.61 14.73 -24.38
CA THR A 4 8.53 14.01 -23.50
C THR A 4 8.10 14.32 -22.06
N VAL A 5 7.38 13.36 -21.42
CA VAL A 5 7.15 13.38 -19.97
C VAL A 5 8.54 13.35 -19.33
N PRO A 6 8.89 14.33 -18.47
CA PRO A 6 10.17 14.31 -17.77
C PRO A 6 10.26 12.99 -16.98
N SER A 7 11.34 12.26 -17.14
CA SER A 7 11.63 11.14 -16.25
C SER A 7 11.82 11.72 -14.85
N LEU A 8 10.81 11.60 -13.97
CA LEU A 8 10.95 11.95 -12.58
C LEU A 8 12.03 11.04 -11.98
N ASP A 9 13.22 11.57 -11.77
CA ASP A 9 14.26 10.86 -11.04
C ASP A 9 13.82 10.61 -9.59
N ALA A 10 14.56 9.78 -8.89
CA ALA A 10 14.22 9.40 -7.50
C ALA A 10 14.14 10.64 -6.58
N THR A 11 14.99 11.61 -6.80
CA THR A 11 15.10 12.83 -5.99
C THR A 11 13.92 13.77 -6.25
N SER A 12 13.46 13.88 -7.50
CA SER A 12 12.31 14.72 -7.86
C SER A 12 11.00 14.17 -7.27
N LEU A 13 10.79 12.85 -7.29
CA LEU A 13 9.58 12.25 -6.72
C LEU A 13 9.50 12.42 -5.20
N GLU A 14 10.61 12.21 -4.47
CA GLU A 14 10.62 12.42 -3.02
C GLU A 14 10.39 13.89 -2.64
N THR A 15 10.86 14.82 -3.47
CA THR A 15 10.58 16.25 -3.28
C THR A 15 9.09 16.55 -3.49
N VAL A 16 8.46 15.99 -4.52
CA VAL A 16 7.01 16.11 -4.75
C VAL A 16 6.25 15.57 -3.53
N LEU A 17 6.60 14.38 -3.05
CA LEU A 17 5.95 13.75 -1.91
C LEU A 17 6.14 14.55 -0.61
N ARG A 18 7.30 15.17 -0.41
CA ARG A 18 7.54 16.07 0.73
C ARG A 18 6.60 17.27 0.69
N ASN A 19 6.50 17.93 -0.46
CA ASN A 19 5.59 19.05 -0.66
C ASN A 19 4.12 18.65 -0.45
N VAL A 20 3.73 17.43 -0.82
CA VAL A 20 2.40 16.87 -0.55
C VAL A 20 2.22 16.63 0.95
N ALA A 21 3.17 15.97 1.61
CA ALA A 21 3.10 15.64 3.04
C ALA A 21 2.93 16.90 3.92
N GLU A 22 3.59 18.00 3.55
CA GLU A 22 3.51 19.30 4.25
C GLU A 22 2.14 19.99 4.11
N ARG A 23 1.25 19.50 3.23
CA ARG A 23 -0.14 20.00 3.10
C ARG A 23 -1.11 19.34 4.07
N TYR A 24 -0.69 18.25 4.71
CA TYR A 24 -1.49 17.59 5.73
C TYR A 24 -1.49 18.36 7.06
N PRO A 25 -2.45 18.11 7.98
CA PRO A 25 -2.46 18.71 9.31
C PRO A 25 -1.18 18.39 10.09
N GLN A 26 -0.74 19.34 10.91
CA GLN A 26 0.49 19.24 11.72
C GLN A 26 0.70 17.89 12.43
N PRO A 27 -0.29 17.30 13.12
CA PRO A 27 -0.10 16.00 13.78
C PRO A 27 0.26 14.86 12.82
N LEU A 28 -0.16 14.94 11.54
CA LEU A 28 0.07 13.91 10.54
C LEU A 28 1.40 14.08 9.78
N ILE A 29 1.91 15.32 9.67
CA ILE A 29 3.09 15.62 8.81
C ILE A 29 4.28 14.74 9.15
N ALA A 30 4.60 14.56 10.43
CA ALA A 30 5.77 13.78 10.84
C ALA A 30 5.68 12.31 10.40
N GLY A 31 4.50 11.71 10.50
CA GLY A 31 4.22 10.36 10.00
C GLY A 31 4.35 10.29 8.47
N GLN A 32 3.72 11.24 7.77
CA GLN A 32 3.76 11.31 6.31
C GLN A 32 5.21 11.45 5.79
N LEU A 33 5.99 12.37 6.35
CA LEU A 33 7.40 12.57 5.98
C LEU A 33 8.25 11.30 6.16
N LYS A 34 7.95 10.52 7.20
CA LYS A 34 8.62 9.27 7.49
C LYS A 34 8.31 8.20 6.43
N ASP A 35 7.09 8.19 5.91
CA ASP A 35 6.62 7.21 4.92
C ASP A 35 7.03 7.51 3.47
N ILE A 36 7.58 8.69 3.18
CA ILE A 36 7.98 9.09 1.82
C ILE A 36 8.78 8.02 1.07
N PRO A 37 9.83 7.38 1.64
CA PRO A 37 10.60 6.38 0.90
C PRO A 37 9.76 5.18 0.45
N ARG A 38 8.81 4.73 1.29
CA ARG A 38 7.89 3.64 0.99
C ARG A 38 6.89 4.06 -0.10
N ILE A 39 6.27 5.21 0.04
CA ILE A 39 5.33 5.75 -0.94
C ILE A 39 6.03 6.01 -2.29
N ALA A 40 7.22 6.58 -2.28
CA ALA A 40 8.02 6.76 -3.50
C ALA A 40 8.35 5.43 -4.18
N PHE A 41 8.64 4.39 -3.41
CA PHE A 41 8.83 3.05 -3.96
C PHE A 41 7.54 2.54 -4.63
N ASN A 42 6.37 2.66 -3.98
CA ASN A 42 5.09 2.20 -4.51
C ASN A 42 4.74 2.92 -5.82
N ILE A 43 4.93 4.24 -5.89
CA ILE A 43 4.69 5.02 -7.11
C ILE A 43 5.67 4.63 -8.22
N ARG A 44 6.96 4.47 -7.91
CA ARG A 44 7.97 4.01 -8.89
C ARG A 44 7.66 2.61 -9.40
N LEU A 45 7.14 1.72 -8.55
CA LEU A 45 6.73 0.37 -8.93
C LEU A 45 5.68 0.39 -10.03
N ILE A 46 4.74 1.33 -9.96
CA ILE A 46 3.74 1.56 -11.03
C ILE A 46 4.41 2.21 -12.24
N ALA A 47 5.10 3.33 -12.04
CA ALA A 47 5.64 4.15 -13.12
C ALA A 47 6.64 3.39 -14.00
N THR A 48 7.44 2.49 -13.42
CA THR A 48 8.40 1.66 -14.19
C THR A 48 7.72 0.61 -15.06
N ARG A 49 6.47 0.22 -14.76
CA ARG A 49 5.72 -0.80 -15.52
C ARG A 49 4.69 -0.21 -16.46
N MET A 50 4.10 0.91 -16.10
CA MET A 50 2.91 1.47 -16.77
C MET A 50 3.08 2.94 -17.20
N GLY A 51 4.15 3.62 -16.74
CA GLY A 51 4.29 5.07 -16.90
C GLY A 51 3.45 5.88 -15.90
N PHE A 52 3.34 7.19 -16.14
CA PHE A 52 2.59 8.11 -15.27
C PHE A 52 1.19 8.46 -15.80
N ASP A 53 0.90 8.25 -17.08
CA ASP A 53 -0.44 8.49 -17.64
C ASP A 53 -1.35 7.29 -17.43
N VAL A 54 -1.66 6.99 -16.17
CA VAL A 54 -2.46 5.84 -15.74
C VAL A 54 -3.52 6.22 -14.72
N SER A 55 -4.61 5.42 -14.69
CA SER A 55 -5.67 5.49 -13.69
C SER A 55 -5.40 4.46 -12.59
N VAL A 56 -5.17 4.94 -11.37
CA VAL A 56 -4.84 4.12 -10.20
C VAL A 56 -6.00 4.15 -9.21
N CYS A 57 -6.41 3.00 -8.72
CA CYS A 57 -7.36 2.87 -7.60
C CYS A 57 -6.67 2.23 -6.41
N ASP A 58 -6.67 2.92 -5.27
CA ASP A 58 -6.09 2.47 -4.01
C ASP A 58 -7.18 2.03 -3.04
N LEU A 59 -7.20 0.74 -2.72
CA LEU A 59 -8.21 0.10 -1.86
C LEU A 59 -7.74 0.06 -0.41
N GLY A 60 -8.44 0.78 0.47
CA GLY A 60 -8.06 0.94 1.86
C GLY A 60 -6.84 1.85 2.02
N GLY A 61 -6.80 2.96 1.29
CA GLY A 61 -5.63 3.86 1.24
C GLY A 61 -5.51 4.83 2.43
N GLY A 62 -6.34 4.71 3.46
CA GLY A 62 -6.29 5.53 4.67
C GLY A 62 -6.37 7.02 4.35
N ILE A 63 -5.47 7.82 4.93
CA ILE A 63 -5.43 9.28 4.69
C ILE A 63 -4.92 9.68 3.30
N GLY A 64 -4.50 8.71 2.47
CA GLY A 64 -4.31 8.87 1.03
C GLY A 64 -2.99 9.50 0.59
N LEU A 65 -1.91 9.45 1.38
CA LEU A 65 -0.61 10.00 0.93
C LEU A 65 -0.15 9.36 -0.40
N PHE A 66 -0.35 8.06 -0.57
CA PHE A 66 -0.02 7.38 -1.81
C PHE A 66 -0.88 7.90 -2.98
N SER A 67 -2.21 7.92 -2.81
CA SER A 67 -3.13 8.40 -3.86
C SER A 67 -2.89 9.86 -4.24
N VAL A 68 -2.64 10.74 -3.25
CA VAL A 68 -2.28 12.14 -3.50
C VAL A 68 -0.91 12.25 -4.17
N GLY A 69 0.05 11.43 -3.77
CA GLY A 69 1.37 11.32 -4.41
C GLY A 69 1.29 10.87 -5.87
N CYS A 70 0.44 9.90 -6.18
CA CYS A 70 0.14 9.49 -7.55
C CYS A 70 -0.42 10.67 -8.37
N ALA A 71 -1.43 11.36 -7.84
CA ALA A 71 -2.05 12.51 -8.51
C ALA A 71 -1.05 13.67 -8.72
N ALA A 72 -0.25 14.01 -7.69
CA ALA A 72 0.79 15.02 -7.78
C ALA A 72 1.91 14.67 -8.78
N SER A 73 2.05 13.38 -9.10
CA SER A 73 3.02 12.87 -10.09
C SER A 73 2.43 12.74 -11.50
N GLY A 74 1.16 13.11 -11.71
CA GLY A 74 0.51 13.09 -13.03
C GLY A 74 -0.38 11.89 -13.31
N MET A 75 -0.59 10.97 -12.35
CA MET A 75 -1.53 9.86 -12.47
C MET A 75 -2.96 10.32 -12.14
N ARG A 76 -3.97 9.63 -12.65
CA ARG A 76 -5.37 9.79 -12.24
C ARG A 76 -5.62 8.87 -11.04
N ALA A 77 -5.79 9.41 -9.83
CA ALA A 77 -5.89 8.63 -8.62
C ALA A 77 -7.31 8.59 -8.05
N SER A 78 -7.74 7.39 -7.68
CA SER A 78 -8.93 7.14 -6.86
C SER A 78 -8.50 6.54 -5.53
N LEU A 79 -9.05 7.06 -4.44
CA LEU A 79 -8.86 6.58 -3.07
C LEU A 79 -10.18 6.00 -2.57
N VAL A 80 -10.16 4.75 -2.15
CA VAL A 80 -11.33 4.08 -1.54
C VAL A 80 -11.01 3.74 -0.10
N ASP A 81 -11.75 4.32 0.84
CA ASP A 81 -11.56 4.08 2.28
C ASP A 81 -12.83 4.46 3.04
N ASP A 82 -13.11 3.82 4.17
CA ASP A 82 -14.23 4.18 5.05
C ASP A 82 -13.89 5.35 5.98
N PHE A 83 -12.61 5.64 6.18
CA PHE A 83 -12.05 6.64 7.09
C PHE A 83 -12.49 6.45 8.55
N ASN A 84 -12.76 5.22 8.96
CA ASN A 84 -13.21 4.88 10.31
C ASN A 84 -12.05 4.55 11.27
N ASP A 85 -10.80 4.65 10.84
CA ASP A 85 -9.66 4.62 11.73
C ASP A 85 -9.66 5.87 12.64
N GLN A 86 -9.26 5.74 13.91
CA GLN A 86 -9.24 6.86 14.87
C GLN A 86 -8.44 8.05 14.33
N VAL A 87 -7.29 7.80 13.69
CA VAL A 87 -6.47 8.84 13.07
C VAL A 87 -7.24 9.55 11.95
N ASN A 88 -8.00 8.81 11.14
CA ASN A 88 -8.79 9.36 10.06
C ASN A 88 -10.03 10.09 10.55
N HIS A 89 -10.64 9.63 11.65
CA HIS A 89 -11.89 10.20 12.15
C HIS A 89 -11.70 11.62 12.71
N GLU A 90 -10.60 11.86 13.43
CA GLU A 90 -10.29 13.15 14.03
C GLU A 90 -10.00 14.24 12.97
N PHE A 91 -9.41 13.86 11.81
CA PHE A 91 -8.95 14.79 10.77
C PHE A 91 -9.64 14.61 9.41
N ALA A 92 -10.73 13.85 9.33
CA ALA A 92 -11.38 13.48 8.07
C ALA A 92 -11.71 14.67 7.14
N ALA A 93 -12.03 15.84 7.71
CA ALA A 93 -12.34 17.05 6.93
C ALA A 93 -11.08 17.66 6.28
N VAL A 94 -9.92 17.56 6.93
CA VAL A 94 -8.68 18.20 6.47
C VAL A 94 -7.97 17.40 5.39
N PRO A 95 -7.82 16.06 5.49
CA PRO A 95 -7.40 15.23 4.37
C PRO A 95 -8.26 15.42 3.13
N ALA A 96 -9.59 15.59 3.27
CA ALA A 96 -10.48 15.87 2.16
C ALA A 96 -10.13 17.17 1.40
N ALA A 97 -9.58 18.18 2.07
CA ALA A 97 -9.10 19.39 1.40
C ALA A 97 -7.86 19.12 0.53
N VAL A 98 -6.92 18.32 1.05
CA VAL A 98 -5.74 17.89 0.30
C VAL A 98 -6.15 17.02 -0.90
N HIS A 99 -7.06 16.06 -0.71
CA HIS A 99 -7.57 15.23 -1.79
C HIS A 99 -8.18 16.08 -2.92
N ARG A 100 -9.02 17.07 -2.58
CA ARG A 100 -9.59 18.00 -3.57
C ARG A 100 -8.54 18.84 -4.27
N GLN A 101 -7.53 19.34 -3.54
CA GLN A 101 -6.45 20.15 -4.11
C GLN A 101 -5.71 19.40 -5.21
N PHE A 102 -5.51 18.10 -5.06
CA PHE A 102 -4.82 17.26 -6.04
C PHE A 102 -5.76 16.46 -6.94
N ALA A 103 -7.06 16.79 -6.95
CA ALA A 103 -8.08 16.14 -7.77
C ALA A 103 -8.15 14.60 -7.61
N VAL A 104 -7.88 14.10 -6.40
CA VAL A 104 -8.07 12.68 -6.08
C VAL A 104 -9.57 12.38 -6.00
N ASN A 105 -10.02 11.37 -6.73
CA ASN A 105 -11.38 10.85 -6.64
C ASN A 105 -11.54 10.01 -5.36
N VAL A 106 -12.25 10.52 -4.36
CA VAL A 106 -12.44 9.84 -3.08
C VAL A 106 -13.78 9.15 -3.04
N VAL A 107 -13.77 7.83 -2.85
CA VAL A 107 -14.95 7.00 -2.64
C VAL A 107 -14.96 6.56 -1.16
N ARG A 108 -15.85 7.18 -0.37
CA ARG A 108 -15.98 6.85 1.05
C ARG A 108 -16.88 5.65 1.25
N THR A 109 -16.30 4.49 1.47
CA THR A 109 -17.03 3.23 1.69
C THR A 109 -16.14 2.20 2.37
N ASP A 110 -16.73 1.25 3.10
CA ASP A 110 -16.04 0.01 3.46
C ASP A 110 -15.75 -0.78 2.18
N VAL A 111 -14.49 -1.03 1.94
CA VAL A 111 -14.03 -1.62 0.67
C VAL A 111 -14.52 -3.06 0.49
N VAL A 112 -14.74 -3.80 1.57
CA VAL A 112 -15.14 -5.22 1.54
C VAL A 112 -16.64 -5.37 1.62
N GLU A 113 -17.30 -4.68 2.58
CA GLU A 113 -18.74 -4.79 2.83
C GLU A 113 -19.58 -4.09 1.76
N SER A 114 -19.09 -2.96 1.26
CA SER A 114 -19.77 -2.14 0.27
C SER A 114 -18.81 -1.72 -0.83
N PRO A 115 -18.31 -2.67 -1.64
CA PRO A 115 -17.29 -2.38 -2.65
C PRO A 115 -17.71 -1.27 -3.60
N PRO A 116 -16.77 -0.38 -4.00
CA PRO A 116 -17.07 0.67 -4.99
C PRO A 116 -17.49 0.05 -6.31
N ASN A 117 -18.08 0.87 -7.16
CA ASN A 117 -18.47 0.45 -8.50
C ASN A 117 -17.76 1.31 -9.55
N PHE A 118 -16.64 0.82 -10.06
CA PHE A 118 -15.98 1.41 -11.22
C PHE A 118 -16.45 0.72 -12.51
N PRO A 119 -16.49 1.43 -13.64
CA PRO A 119 -16.80 0.80 -14.93
C PRO A 119 -15.79 -0.32 -15.27
N ALA A 120 -16.24 -1.31 -16.01
CA ALA A 120 -15.35 -2.35 -16.51
C ALA A 120 -14.24 -1.71 -17.38
N ASP A 121 -13.03 -2.26 -17.27
CA ASP A 121 -11.84 -1.89 -18.04
C ASP A 121 -11.46 -0.38 -17.98
N SER A 122 -11.88 0.32 -16.90
CA SER A 122 -11.65 1.76 -16.74
C SER A 122 -10.36 2.12 -15.98
N LEU A 123 -9.74 1.14 -15.31
CA LEU A 123 -8.55 1.34 -14.50
C LEU A 123 -7.33 0.65 -15.12
N ASP A 124 -6.17 1.27 -14.94
CA ASP A 124 -4.89 0.71 -15.33
C ASP A 124 -4.23 -0.07 -14.20
N VAL A 125 -4.43 0.39 -12.96
CA VAL A 125 -3.79 -0.15 -11.76
C VAL A 125 -4.79 -0.21 -10.60
N VAL A 126 -4.81 -1.33 -9.90
CA VAL A 126 -5.46 -1.47 -8.59
C VAL A 126 -4.39 -1.80 -7.56
N THR A 127 -4.41 -1.08 -6.45
CA THR A 127 -3.48 -1.27 -5.33
C THR A 127 -4.22 -1.49 -4.02
N SER A 128 -3.55 -2.18 -3.09
CA SER A 128 -3.89 -2.19 -1.66
C SER A 128 -2.58 -2.29 -0.89
N PHE A 129 -2.26 -1.28 -0.08
CA PHE A 129 -1.01 -1.23 0.69
C PHE A 129 -1.31 -1.13 2.18
N ASP A 130 -0.79 -2.09 2.96
CA ASP A 130 -0.94 -2.17 4.41
C ASP A 130 -2.42 -1.99 4.84
N SER A 131 -3.33 -2.68 4.15
CA SER A 131 -4.78 -2.58 4.35
C SER A 131 -5.46 -3.94 4.48
N ILE A 132 -5.15 -4.89 3.60
CA ILE A 132 -5.84 -6.18 3.53
C ILE A 132 -5.72 -6.99 4.85
N GLU A 133 -4.65 -6.80 5.60
CA GLU A 133 -4.44 -7.44 6.90
C GLU A 133 -5.38 -6.94 8.00
N HIS A 134 -6.05 -5.81 7.78
CA HIS A 134 -7.05 -5.24 8.70
C HIS A 134 -8.48 -5.67 8.37
N TRP A 135 -8.72 -6.31 7.21
CA TRP A 135 -10.07 -6.65 6.79
C TRP A 135 -10.60 -7.88 7.52
N HIS A 136 -11.77 -7.73 8.18
CA HIS A 136 -12.39 -8.79 8.96
C HIS A 136 -13.08 -9.84 8.10
N ASN A 137 -13.50 -9.45 6.87
CA ASN A 137 -14.15 -10.35 5.92
C ASN A 137 -13.23 -10.71 4.76
N SER A 138 -13.60 -11.78 4.06
CA SER A 138 -12.80 -12.28 2.93
C SER A 138 -12.68 -11.24 1.82
N PRO A 139 -11.46 -10.91 1.38
CA PRO A 139 -11.24 -9.98 0.25
C PRO A 139 -11.56 -10.57 -1.12
N LYS A 140 -11.85 -11.87 -1.20
CA LYS A 140 -11.95 -12.60 -2.48
C LYS A 140 -12.92 -11.95 -3.46
N ALA A 141 -14.16 -11.70 -3.02
CA ALA A 141 -15.18 -11.11 -3.90
C ALA A 141 -14.79 -9.69 -4.38
N LEU A 142 -14.21 -8.87 -3.49
CA LEU A 142 -13.69 -7.55 -3.83
C LEU A 142 -12.57 -7.64 -4.87
N LEU A 143 -11.58 -8.52 -4.67
CA LEU A 143 -10.44 -8.64 -5.58
C LEU A 143 -10.85 -9.14 -6.96
N HIS A 144 -11.77 -10.12 -7.05
CA HIS A 144 -12.35 -10.53 -8.33
C HIS A 144 -13.11 -9.39 -9.01
N ARG A 145 -13.87 -8.58 -8.23
CA ARG A 145 -14.53 -7.40 -8.75
C ARG A 145 -13.55 -6.34 -9.24
N ALA A 146 -12.47 -6.11 -8.48
CA ALA A 146 -11.41 -5.18 -8.86
C ALA A 146 -10.74 -5.58 -10.20
N LEU A 147 -10.59 -6.88 -10.46
CA LEU A 147 -10.13 -7.35 -11.77
C LEU A 147 -11.07 -6.97 -12.91
N SER A 148 -12.39 -6.87 -12.67
CA SER A 148 -13.32 -6.43 -13.72
C SER A 148 -13.15 -4.94 -14.06
N TRP A 149 -12.67 -4.12 -13.14
CA TRP A 149 -12.40 -2.70 -13.38
C TRP A 149 -11.11 -2.46 -14.15
N LEU A 150 -10.15 -3.39 -14.02
CA LEU A 150 -8.88 -3.30 -14.72
C LEU A 150 -9.05 -3.61 -16.21
N ARG A 151 -8.41 -2.81 -17.06
CA ARG A 151 -8.26 -3.15 -18.47
C ARG A 151 -7.42 -4.43 -18.65
N PRO A 152 -7.54 -5.14 -19.77
CA PRO A 152 -6.62 -6.21 -20.12
C PRO A 152 -5.17 -5.76 -20.00
N GLY A 153 -4.32 -6.55 -19.34
CA GLY A 153 -2.92 -6.18 -19.02
C GLY A 153 -2.77 -5.18 -17.88
N GLY A 154 -3.87 -4.74 -17.24
CA GLY A 154 -3.84 -3.86 -16.08
C GLY A 154 -3.13 -4.50 -14.88
N LEU A 155 -2.56 -3.68 -14.00
CA LEU A 155 -1.67 -4.07 -12.92
C LEU A 155 -2.40 -4.19 -11.58
N VAL A 156 -2.16 -5.28 -10.86
CA VAL A 156 -2.55 -5.48 -9.46
C VAL A 156 -1.30 -5.41 -8.58
N ILE A 157 -1.34 -4.62 -7.52
CA ILE A 157 -0.27 -4.58 -6.51
C ILE A 157 -0.90 -4.68 -5.12
N ILE A 158 -0.50 -5.69 -4.34
CA ILE A 158 -0.90 -5.86 -2.94
C ILE A 158 0.36 -5.86 -2.09
N GLY A 159 0.51 -4.89 -1.21
CA GLY A 159 1.62 -4.78 -0.27
C GLY A 159 1.15 -5.02 1.16
N VAL A 160 1.82 -5.90 1.89
CA VAL A 160 1.42 -6.33 3.24
C VAL A 160 2.64 -6.60 4.13
N PRO A 161 2.50 -6.51 5.46
CA PRO A 161 3.48 -7.05 6.38
C PRO A 161 3.55 -8.57 6.26
N ASN A 162 4.77 -9.13 6.35
CA ASN A 162 5.00 -10.56 6.27
C ASN A 162 4.95 -11.20 7.67
N CYS A 163 3.98 -12.07 7.91
CA CYS A 163 3.79 -12.74 9.20
C CYS A 163 4.95 -13.65 9.62
N VAL A 164 5.81 -14.07 8.71
CA VAL A 164 6.96 -14.98 8.97
C VAL A 164 8.31 -14.36 8.59
N ASN A 165 8.42 -13.04 8.66
CA ASN A 165 9.67 -12.34 8.39
C ASN A 165 10.83 -12.77 9.31
N LEU A 166 12.06 -12.44 8.94
CA LEU A 166 13.26 -12.86 9.68
C LEU A 166 13.18 -12.51 11.18
N ARG A 167 12.71 -11.30 11.53
CA ARG A 167 12.55 -10.90 12.93
C ARG A 167 11.60 -11.86 13.68
N LYS A 168 10.42 -12.13 13.11
CA LYS A 168 9.42 -13.05 13.74
C LYS A 168 9.97 -14.47 13.86
N ARG A 169 10.70 -14.97 12.85
CA ARG A 169 11.36 -16.29 12.93
C ARG A 169 12.36 -16.39 14.08
N LEU A 170 13.04 -15.29 14.40
CA LEU A 170 14.00 -15.26 15.51
C LEU A 170 13.33 -15.01 16.88
N THR A 171 12.21 -14.29 16.95
CA THR A 171 11.62 -13.86 18.23
C THR A 171 10.45 -14.71 18.69
N VAL A 172 9.62 -15.23 17.76
CA VAL A 172 8.44 -16.04 18.09
C VAL A 172 8.78 -17.32 18.87
N PRO A 173 9.87 -18.07 18.59
CA PRO A 173 10.26 -19.21 19.41
C PRO A 173 10.47 -18.88 20.89
N PHE A 174 10.77 -17.61 21.21
CA PHE A 174 10.90 -17.10 22.58
C PHE A 174 9.61 -16.42 23.09
N GLY A 175 8.49 -16.58 22.38
CA GLY A 175 7.18 -16.03 22.76
C GLY A 175 7.00 -14.54 22.49
N ILE A 176 7.89 -13.90 21.73
CA ILE A 176 7.89 -12.45 21.50
C ILE A 176 7.35 -12.11 20.10
N GLY A 177 6.40 -11.18 20.03
CA GLY A 177 5.98 -10.54 18.77
C GLY A 177 5.18 -11.44 17.81
N LYS A 178 4.38 -12.37 18.32
CA LYS A 178 3.56 -13.28 17.49
C LYS A 178 2.26 -12.67 16.99
N TRP A 179 1.63 -11.78 17.76
CA TRP A 179 0.34 -11.13 17.44
C TRP A 179 0.37 -9.64 17.76
N SER A 180 -0.70 -8.93 17.42
CA SER A 180 -1.01 -7.61 17.98
C SER A 180 -1.02 -7.66 19.52
N SER A 181 -0.86 -6.51 20.19
CA SER A 181 -0.88 -6.52 21.65
C SER A 181 -2.24 -7.01 22.17
N MET A 182 -2.24 -7.63 23.34
CA MET A 182 -3.50 -8.07 23.96
C MET A 182 -4.39 -6.87 24.29
N SER A 183 -3.81 -5.73 24.71
CA SER A 183 -4.55 -4.50 24.96
C SER A 183 -5.26 -3.98 23.71
N ASP A 184 -4.58 -3.98 22.57
CA ASP A 184 -5.18 -3.50 21.31
C ASP A 184 -6.36 -4.37 20.90
N TRP A 185 -6.22 -5.69 21.03
CA TRP A 185 -7.28 -6.61 20.64
C TRP A 185 -8.43 -6.67 21.67
N TYR A 186 -8.11 -6.62 22.96
CA TYR A 186 -9.08 -6.86 24.02
C TYR A 186 -9.89 -5.61 24.42
N GLU A 187 -9.27 -4.42 24.33
CA GLU A 187 -9.87 -3.19 24.84
C GLU A 187 -10.46 -2.30 23.73
N GLN A 188 -10.03 -2.49 22.47
CA GLN A 188 -10.52 -1.67 21.35
C GLN A 188 -11.80 -2.26 20.75
N THR A 189 -12.84 -1.43 20.59
CA THR A 189 -14.08 -1.81 19.92
C THR A 189 -14.49 -0.73 18.90
N PRO A 190 -14.52 -1.04 17.59
CA PRO A 190 -14.06 -2.29 16.96
C PRO A 190 -12.53 -2.42 16.98
N PHE A 191 -12.03 -3.66 16.98
CA PHE A 191 -10.61 -3.92 16.80
C PHE A 191 -10.16 -3.50 15.38
N ARG A 192 -9.12 -2.69 15.30
CA ARG A 192 -8.58 -2.15 14.03
C ARG A 192 -7.14 -2.62 13.73
N GLY A 193 -6.60 -3.52 14.54
CA GLY A 193 -5.28 -4.11 14.31
C GLY A 193 -5.28 -5.19 13.23
N HIS A 194 -4.14 -5.84 13.06
CA HIS A 194 -3.97 -6.89 12.05
C HIS A 194 -4.76 -8.14 12.42
N VAL A 195 -5.77 -8.45 11.61
CA VAL A 195 -6.58 -9.68 11.72
C VAL A 195 -5.82 -10.86 11.11
N ARG A 196 -5.20 -10.65 9.94
CA ARG A 196 -4.41 -11.68 9.26
C ARG A 196 -3.32 -11.05 8.39
N GLU A 197 -2.07 -11.18 8.79
CA GLU A 197 -0.94 -10.86 7.94
C GLU A 197 -0.65 -12.04 6.99
N PRO A 198 -0.66 -11.84 5.66
CA PRO A 198 -0.25 -12.86 4.70
C PRO A 198 1.25 -13.14 4.72
N ASP A 199 1.64 -14.32 4.23
CA ASP A 199 3.02 -14.61 3.83
C ASP A 199 3.16 -14.72 2.31
N VAL A 200 4.34 -15.11 1.83
CA VAL A 200 4.63 -15.24 0.39
C VAL A 200 3.74 -16.30 -0.27
N ASP A 201 3.45 -17.40 0.40
CA ASP A 201 2.65 -18.48 -0.17
C ASP A 201 1.16 -18.13 -0.18
N ASP A 202 0.68 -17.39 0.82
CA ASP A 202 -0.65 -16.77 0.84
C ASP A 202 -0.83 -15.82 -0.36
N LEU A 203 0.14 -14.93 -0.62
CA LEU A 203 0.08 -14.02 -1.78
C LEU A 203 0.10 -14.79 -3.12
N LYS A 204 0.90 -15.83 -3.24
CA LYS A 204 0.89 -16.71 -4.42
C LYS A 204 -0.43 -17.46 -4.58
N TYR A 205 -1.06 -17.88 -3.48
CA TYR A 205 -2.38 -18.48 -3.49
C TYR A 205 -3.41 -17.50 -4.05
N MET A 206 -3.42 -16.25 -3.57
CA MET A 206 -4.29 -15.20 -4.08
C MET A 206 -4.04 -14.92 -5.57
N ALA A 207 -2.78 -14.84 -5.99
CA ALA A 207 -2.42 -14.63 -7.40
C ALA A 207 -2.95 -15.74 -8.32
N ARG A 208 -2.89 -17.00 -7.87
CA ARG A 208 -3.45 -18.15 -8.61
C ARG A 208 -4.97 -18.09 -8.69
N ASP A 209 -5.66 -17.78 -7.58
CA ASP A 209 -7.13 -17.65 -7.56
C ASP A 209 -7.61 -16.52 -8.49
N LEU A 210 -6.88 -15.40 -8.51
CA LEU A 210 -7.14 -14.27 -9.38
C LEU A 210 -6.66 -14.49 -10.83
N GLN A 211 -6.01 -15.60 -11.13
CA GLN A 211 -5.45 -15.92 -12.46
C GLN A 211 -4.50 -14.82 -13.00
N LEU A 212 -3.76 -14.18 -12.10
CA LEU A 212 -2.81 -13.15 -12.49
C LEU A 212 -1.67 -13.73 -13.30
N GLN A 213 -1.23 -12.96 -14.31
CA GLN A 213 -0.05 -13.24 -15.13
C GLN A 213 1.14 -12.41 -14.66
N ASN A 214 2.35 -12.80 -15.10
CA ASN A 214 3.61 -12.09 -14.79
C ASN A 214 3.78 -11.83 -13.28
N VAL A 215 3.43 -12.83 -12.46
CA VAL A 215 3.43 -12.70 -10.99
C VAL A 215 4.85 -12.58 -10.46
N GLU A 216 5.09 -11.52 -9.69
CA GLU A 216 6.33 -11.25 -8.98
C GLU A 216 6.03 -11.03 -7.50
N ILE A 217 6.89 -11.54 -6.60
CA ILE A 217 6.87 -11.20 -5.17
C ILE A 217 8.13 -10.41 -4.84
N ILE A 218 7.93 -9.18 -4.36
CA ILE A 218 9.02 -8.25 -4.02
C ILE A 218 9.10 -8.12 -2.50
N GLY A 219 10.30 -8.26 -1.92
CA GLY A 219 10.55 -8.06 -0.51
C GLY A 219 11.11 -6.68 -0.19
N ARG A 220 10.70 -6.09 0.95
CA ARG A 220 11.21 -4.83 1.50
C ARG A 220 11.28 -4.90 3.03
N ASN A 221 12.00 -3.96 3.65
CA ASN A 221 12.21 -3.94 5.09
C ASN A 221 11.96 -2.54 5.68
N TRP A 222 10.79 -1.93 5.39
CA TRP A 222 10.48 -0.55 5.78
C TRP A 222 10.51 -0.35 7.29
N LEU A 223 9.93 -1.26 8.08
CA LEU A 223 9.88 -1.18 9.54
C LEU A 223 11.26 -1.05 10.19
N GLY A 224 12.27 -1.72 9.63
CA GLY A 224 13.63 -1.64 10.13
C GLY A 224 14.26 -0.26 9.95
N TYR A 225 13.94 0.43 8.86
CA TYR A 225 14.42 1.80 8.61
C TYR A 225 13.82 2.81 9.58
N TYR A 226 12.62 2.55 10.09
CA TYR A 226 11.88 3.46 10.98
C TYR A 226 11.96 3.07 12.45
N HIS A 227 12.68 2.00 12.76
CA HIS A 227 12.80 1.51 14.14
C HIS A 227 13.43 2.56 15.06
N HIS A 228 12.95 2.65 16.32
CA HIS A 228 13.49 3.59 17.30
C HIS A 228 14.97 3.36 17.65
N SER A 229 15.41 2.09 17.67
CA SER A 229 16.81 1.73 17.93
C SER A 229 17.72 2.03 16.73
N GLY A 230 18.79 2.81 16.98
CA GLY A 230 19.81 3.11 15.97
C GLY A 230 20.55 1.87 15.46
N LEU A 231 20.76 0.87 16.33
CA LEU A 231 21.38 -0.39 15.95
C LEU A 231 20.51 -1.17 14.95
N VAL A 232 19.20 -1.25 15.18
CA VAL A 232 18.27 -1.92 14.25
C VAL A 232 18.26 -1.20 12.90
N ARG A 233 18.24 0.13 12.89
CA ARG A 233 18.32 0.90 11.64
C ARG A 233 19.64 0.65 10.88
N LEU A 234 20.76 0.58 11.58
CA LEU A 234 22.07 0.29 10.97
C LEU A 234 22.09 -1.13 10.38
N VAL A 235 21.68 -2.13 11.16
CA VAL A 235 21.59 -3.53 10.71
C VAL A 235 20.67 -3.66 9.50
N THR A 236 19.52 -2.99 9.53
CA THR A 236 18.59 -2.99 8.38
C THR A 236 19.25 -2.41 7.14
N ARG A 237 19.96 -1.28 7.23
CA ARG A 237 20.65 -0.66 6.08
C ARG A 237 21.68 -1.59 5.44
N ILE A 238 22.39 -2.37 6.26
CA ILE A 238 23.41 -3.32 5.78
C ILE A 238 22.75 -4.57 5.19
N ALA A 239 21.74 -5.12 5.87
CA ALA A 239 21.14 -6.39 5.51
C ALA A 239 20.01 -6.29 4.47
N ASP A 240 19.43 -5.11 4.25
CA ASP A 240 18.23 -4.95 3.39
C ASP A 240 18.49 -5.42 1.96
N LEU A 241 19.58 -4.97 1.33
CA LEU A 241 19.86 -5.33 -0.06
C LEU A 241 19.99 -6.85 -0.27
N PRO A 242 20.81 -7.59 0.50
CA PRO A 242 20.86 -9.04 0.37
C PRO A 242 19.55 -9.74 0.78
N LEU A 243 18.80 -9.23 1.77
CA LEU A 243 17.51 -9.82 2.16
C LEU A 243 16.46 -9.72 1.06
N ARG A 244 16.49 -8.69 0.23
CA ARG A 244 15.56 -8.54 -0.91
C ARG A 244 15.59 -9.72 -1.89
N ALA A 245 16.70 -10.45 -1.96
CA ALA A 245 16.78 -11.69 -2.75
C ALA A 245 15.92 -12.82 -2.16
N PHE A 246 15.48 -12.68 -0.90
CA PHE A 246 14.69 -13.67 -0.17
C PHE A 246 13.42 -13.03 0.40
N PRO A 247 12.38 -12.76 -0.42
CA PRO A 247 11.16 -12.07 0.04
C PRO A 247 10.53 -12.70 1.28
N THR A 248 10.64 -14.01 1.46
CA THR A 248 10.12 -14.73 2.65
C THR A 248 10.77 -14.28 3.98
N LEU A 249 11.92 -13.62 3.93
CA LEU A 249 12.64 -13.11 5.10
C LEU A 249 12.39 -11.61 5.32
N CYS A 250 11.86 -10.90 4.32
CA CYS A 250 11.60 -9.47 4.39
C CYS A 250 10.43 -9.14 5.30
N ALA A 251 10.46 -7.95 5.88
CA ALA A 251 9.41 -7.45 6.78
C ALA A 251 8.10 -7.16 6.03
N ASP A 252 8.22 -6.66 4.82
CA ASP A 252 7.12 -6.27 3.95
C ASP A 252 7.25 -7.00 2.62
N ILE A 253 6.14 -7.49 2.10
CA ILE A 253 6.08 -8.24 0.83
C ILE A 253 5.00 -7.64 -0.08
N TYR A 254 5.31 -7.64 -1.38
CA TYR A 254 4.43 -7.10 -2.42
C TYR A 254 4.15 -8.18 -3.45
N LEU A 255 2.88 -8.48 -3.66
CA LEU A 255 2.41 -9.19 -4.84
C LEU A 255 2.24 -8.18 -5.97
N VAL A 256 2.87 -8.45 -7.09
CA VAL A 256 2.67 -7.72 -8.35
C VAL A 256 2.25 -8.70 -9.42
N GLY A 257 1.20 -8.39 -10.16
CA GLY A 257 0.74 -9.25 -11.25
C GLY A 257 -0.14 -8.47 -12.22
N THR A 258 -0.39 -9.01 -13.38
CA THR A 258 -1.21 -8.39 -14.43
C THR A 258 -2.48 -9.18 -14.67
N LYS A 259 -3.61 -8.49 -14.94
CA LYS A 259 -4.81 -9.11 -15.48
C LYS A 259 -4.47 -9.71 -16.85
N ALA A 260 -4.98 -10.91 -17.14
CA ALA A 260 -4.83 -11.53 -18.46
C ALA A 260 -5.29 -10.58 -19.58
N ALA A 261 -4.64 -10.68 -20.75
CA ALA A 261 -4.92 -9.83 -21.91
C ALA A 261 -6.17 -10.26 -22.70
N HIS A 262 -6.90 -11.28 -22.21
CA HIS A 262 -8.08 -11.86 -22.92
C HIS A 262 -9.35 -11.60 -22.13
#